data_4382f9ac2b3f45579a88bdbec919746f
#
_entry.id   4382f9ac2b3f45579a88bdbec919746f
#
_cell.length_a   1.000
_cell.length_b   1.000
_cell.length_c   1.000
_cell.angle_alpha   90.00
_cell.angle_beta   90.00
_cell.angle_gamma   90.00
#
_symmetry.space_group_name_H-M   'P 1'
#
loop_
_entity.id
_entity.type
_entity.pdbx_description
1 polymer ?
#
loop_
_entity_poly.entity_id
_entity_poly.type
_entity_poly.pdbx_seq_one_letter_code
_entity_poly.pdbx_strand_id
1 'polypeptide(L)'
;MIGDTVFDCVVIDEATQAPDPLLLVPLARGKVSVLAGDPNQLGPVVTGGPTVEATLASTIFDRLVTDSVMLEQQHRMHVDIMTFPSRAMYGGRLVAAPEVAAHVLADLGVRPDPARGKALWLIDTAGKDWLEQRTDFDPGGSLNNAPAFSFDPSTFNSGNAERVAAEARRLLSRGLPPTDLAIIAAYSAQARHLRELLRAERAAGLEIGTVDGFQGREKEAVIVDLVRSNDSGEIGFLANTRRMNVALTRAKRFLLVVADSATLGDHPFYAQFFQYVDEVDAHGSAWSDDAAPLE
;
A
#
# COMPACT_ATOMS: atom_id res chain seq x y z
N MET A 1 10.65 32.92 7.26
CA MET A 1 9.21 33.21 7.46
C MET A 1 8.70 33.96 6.23
N ILE A 2 7.56 33.54 5.65
CA ILE A 2 6.99 34.15 4.42
C ILE A 2 6.37 35.51 4.70
N GLY A 3 6.17 35.90 5.99
CA GLY A 3 5.59 37.15 6.42
C GLY A 3 4.19 37.40 5.83
N ASP A 4 3.91 38.65 5.40
CA ASP A 4 2.63 39.04 4.78
C ASP A 4 2.66 39.03 3.25
N THR A 5 3.63 38.31 2.66
CA THR A 5 3.75 38.18 1.21
C THR A 5 2.49 37.53 0.61
N VAL A 6 1.93 38.15 -0.43
CA VAL A 6 0.85 37.59 -1.25
C VAL A 6 1.43 37.16 -2.59
N PHE A 7 1.14 35.94 -2.99
CA PHE A 7 1.60 35.34 -4.24
C PHE A 7 0.54 35.45 -5.33
N ASP A 8 0.94 35.56 -6.58
CA ASP A 8 0.00 35.54 -7.70
C ASP A 8 -0.66 34.16 -7.86
N CYS A 9 0.09 33.10 -7.60
CA CYS A 9 -0.41 31.74 -7.60
C CYS A 9 0.23 30.94 -6.46
N VAL A 10 -0.58 30.11 -5.79
CA VAL A 10 -0.16 29.12 -4.79
C VAL A 10 -0.54 27.74 -5.31
N VAL A 11 0.43 26.85 -5.40
CA VAL A 11 0.19 25.43 -5.74
C VAL A 11 0.37 24.59 -4.48
N ILE A 12 -0.64 23.79 -4.14
CA ILE A 12 -0.64 22.93 -2.98
C ILE A 12 -0.72 21.48 -3.49
N ASP A 13 0.38 20.77 -3.34
CA ASP A 13 0.45 19.33 -3.64
C ASP A 13 0.02 18.51 -2.43
N GLU A 14 -0.48 17.28 -2.68
CA GLU A 14 -1.02 16.37 -1.66
C GLU A 14 -2.11 17.03 -0.79
N ALA A 15 -2.94 17.88 -1.41
CA ALA A 15 -3.94 18.68 -0.70
C ALA A 15 -5.01 17.81 0.02
N THR A 16 -5.22 16.59 -0.42
CA THR A 16 -6.10 15.62 0.24
C THR A 16 -5.60 15.15 1.61
N GLN A 17 -4.29 15.29 1.90
CA GLN A 17 -3.69 14.86 3.15
C GLN A 17 -3.66 15.96 4.22
N ALA A 18 -3.93 17.20 3.84
CA ALA A 18 -3.86 18.33 4.76
C ALA A 18 -5.24 18.66 5.34
N PRO A 19 -5.40 18.71 6.66
CA PRO A 19 -6.64 19.18 7.28
C PRO A 19 -6.86 20.67 6.97
N ASP A 20 -8.12 21.10 6.97
CA ASP A 20 -8.51 22.46 6.59
C ASP A 20 -7.68 23.60 7.20
N PRO A 21 -7.38 23.60 8.52
CA PRO A 21 -6.59 24.67 9.12
C PRO A 21 -5.20 24.81 8.48
N LEU A 22 -4.60 23.70 8.04
CA LEU A 22 -3.30 23.71 7.39
C LEU A 22 -3.40 24.22 5.96
N LEU A 23 -4.45 23.84 5.22
CA LEU A 23 -4.69 24.32 3.85
C LEU A 23 -5.03 25.81 3.80
N LEU A 24 -5.75 26.33 4.79
CA LEU A 24 -6.12 27.75 4.85
C LEU A 24 -4.91 28.70 4.92
N VAL A 25 -3.78 28.25 5.49
CA VAL A 25 -2.57 29.08 5.61
C VAL A 25 -2.02 29.49 4.23
N PRO A 26 -1.70 28.55 3.31
CA PRO A 26 -1.26 28.93 1.96
C PRO A 26 -2.39 29.54 1.12
N LEU A 27 -3.64 29.08 1.25
CA LEU A 27 -4.78 29.64 0.50
C LEU A 27 -4.99 31.12 0.79
N ALA A 28 -4.82 31.58 2.02
CA ALA A 28 -4.93 32.99 2.40
C ALA A 28 -3.79 33.86 1.83
N ARG A 29 -2.78 33.26 1.22
CA ARG A 29 -1.61 33.98 0.65
C ARG A 29 -1.58 33.99 -0.88
N GLY A 30 -2.54 33.36 -1.54
CA GLY A 30 -2.63 33.30 -2.99
C GLY A 30 -3.78 34.15 -3.56
N LYS A 31 -3.55 34.86 -4.66
CA LYS A 31 -4.63 35.43 -5.46
C LYS A 31 -5.40 34.37 -6.22
N VAL A 32 -4.67 33.32 -6.68
CA VAL A 32 -5.18 32.12 -7.31
C VAL A 32 -4.53 30.92 -6.61
N SER A 33 -5.27 29.83 -6.44
CA SER A 33 -4.75 28.61 -5.84
C SER A 33 -5.06 27.39 -6.72
N VAL A 34 -4.07 26.52 -6.86
CA VAL A 34 -4.18 25.21 -7.52
C VAL A 34 -3.98 24.14 -6.47
N LEU A 35 -4.95 23.25 -6.32
CA LEU A 35 -4.89 22.11 -5.41
C LEU A 35 -4.65 20.85 -6.23
N ALA A 36 -3.59 20.11 -5.94
CA ALA A 36 -3.32 18.78 -6.47
C ALA A 36 -3.49 17.76 -5.34
N GLY A 37 -4.08 16.60 -5.65
CA GLY A 37 -4.32 15.53 -4.68
C GLY A 37 -5.17 14.41 -5.27
N ASP A 38 -5.31 13.35 -4.51
CA ASP A 38 -6.07 12.17 -4.93
C ASP A 38 -7.07 11.76 -3.83
N PRO A 39 -8.39 11.96 -4.05
CA PRO A 39 -9.41 11.63 -3.06
C PRO A 39 -9.56 10.11 -2.84
N ASN A 40 -8.99 9.28 -3.71
CA ASN A 40 -8.96 7.83 -3.58
C ASN A 40 -7.69 7.29 -2.87
N GLN A 41 -6.82 8.19 -2.40
CA GLN A 41 -5.70 7.87 -1.51
C GLN A 41 -6.02 8.29 -0.07
N LEU A 42 -5.02 8.19 0.83
CA LEU A 42 -5.23 8.51 2.24
C LEU A 42 -5.53 9.99 2.46
N GLY A 43 -6.51 10.25 3.30
CA GLY A 43 -6.81 11.59 3.82
C GLY A 43 -5.88 11.99 4.97
N PRO A 44 -6.19 13.11 5.64
CA PRO A 44 -5.43 13.57 6.80
C PRO A 44 -5.37 12.51 7.91
N VAL A 45 -4.22 12.36 8.52
CA VAL A 45 -4.10 11.59 9.77
C VAL A 45 -4.54 12.50 10.91
N VAL A 46 -5.70 12.21 11.49
CA VAL A 46 -6.27 12.98 12.60
C VAL A 46 -6.20 12.14 13.87
N THR A 47 -5.62 12.70 14.91
CA THR A 47 -5.56 12.11 16.24
C THR A 47 -6.36 12.97 17.21
N GLY A 48 -7.41 12.43 17.85
CA GLY A 48 -8.21 13.26 18.75
C GLY A 48 -9.57 12.66 19.12
N GLY A 49 -9.80 11.41 18.79
CA GLY A 49 -11.05 10.69 19.06
C GLY A 49 -12.14 10.90 17.99
N PRO A 50 -13.23 10.11 18.04
CA PRO A 50 -14.18 9.97 16.93
C PRO A 50 -14.81 11.27 16.44
N THR A 51 -15.09 12.21 17.33
CA THR A 51 -15.72 13.50 16.97
C THR A 51 -14.75 14.41 16.21
N VAL A 52 -13.48 14.44 16.62
CA VAL A 52 -12.44 15.24 15.96
C VAL A 52 -12.09 14.63 14.61
N GLU A 53 -11.96 13.31 14.57
CA GLU A 53 -11.75 12.55 13.34
C GLU A 53 -12.86 12.81 12.32
N ALA A 54 -14.12 12.71 12.71
CA ALA A 54 -15.26 12.97 11.84
C ALA A 54 -15.27 14.41 11.29
N THR A 55 -14.84 15.39 12.10
CA THR A 55 -14.83 16.80 11.70
C THR A 55 -13.68 17.14 10.75
N LEU A 56 -12.51 16.54 10.94
CA LEU A 56 -11.29 16.88 10.18
C LEU A 56 -10.98 15.87 9.06
N ALA A 57 -11.73 14.78 8.94
CA ALA A 57 -11.54 13.79 7.88
C ALA A 57 -11.95 14.29 6.49
N SER A 58 -12.91 15.24 6.40
CA SER A 58 -13.31 15.87 5.15
C SER A 58 -12.54 17.18 4.96
N THR A 59 -11.81 17.27 3.87
CA THR A 59 -10.94 18.40 3.56
C THR A 59 -11.62 19.41 2.62
N ILE A 60 -11.04 20.62 2.48
CA ILE A 60 -11.42 21.58 1.44
C ILE A 60 -11.35 20.92 0.07
N PHE A 61 -10.33 20.08 -0.17
CA PHE A 61 -10.18 19.35 -1.44
C PHE A 61 -11.40 18.47 -1.73
N ASP A 62 -11.86 17.67 -0.76
CA ASP A 62 -13.02 16.79 -0.93
C ASP A 62 -14.29 17.56 -1.30
N ARG A 63 -14.45 18.78 -0.77
CA ARG A 63 -15.60 19.65 -1.07
C ARG A 63 -15.53 20.30 -2.45
N LEU A 64 -14.32 20.46 -3.00
CA LEU A 64 -14.09 21.09 -4.30
C LEU A 64 -13.86 20.07 -5.42
N VAL A 65 -13.81 18.79 -5.11
CA VAL A 65 -13.43 17.72 -6.07
C VAL A 65 -14.35 17.63 -7.29
N THR A 66 -15.61 18.07 -7.19
CA THR A 66 -16.56 18.11 -8.30
C THR A 66 -16.13 19.04 -9.44
N ASP A 67 -15.33 20.04 -9.14
CA ASP A 67 -14.78 21.01 -10.10
C ASP A 67 -13.35 20.64 -10.54
N SER A 68 -12.89 19.44 -10.20
CA SER A 68 -11.53 19.00 -10.50
C SER A 68 -11.40 18.37 -11.88
N VAL A 69 -10.17 18.43 -12.41
CA VAL A 69 -9.77 17.71 -13.61
C VAL A 69 -8.91 16.52 -13.20
N MET A 70 -9.30 15.31 -13.57
CA MET A 70 -8.51 14.12 -13.32
C MET A 70 -7.39 13.99 -14.36
N LEU A 71 -6.16 13.75 -13.90
CA LEU A 71 -5.06 13.32 -14.74
C LEU A 71 -5.20 11.83 -14.99
N GLU A 72 -5.56 11.43 -16.19
CA GLU A 72 -5.95 10.04 -16.50
C GLU A 72 -4.76 9.17 -16.89
N GLN A 73 -3.67 9.74 -17.39
CA GLN A 73 -2.47 8.99 -17.76
C GLN A 73 -1.47 8.95 -16.62
N GLN A 74 -1.09 7.72 -16.21
CA GLN A 74 -0.06 7.49 -15.20
C GLN A 74 1.25 6.96 -15.83
N HIS A 75 2.40 7.30 -15.23
CA HIS A 75 3.74 7.00 -15.70
C HIS A 75 4.55 6.15 -14.71
N ARG A 76 3.86 5.35 -13.87
CA ARG A 76 4.51 4.55 -12.83
C ARG A 76 4.33 3.05 -13.04
N MET A 77 3.10 2.59 -13.14
CA MET A 77 2.74 1.18 -12.99
C MET A 77 2.65 0.45 -14.33
N HIS A 78 3.11 -0.80 -14.33
CA HIS A 78 2.72 -1.77 -15.36
C HIS A 78 1.20 -1.87 -15.48
N VAL A 79 0.69 -2.16 -16.68
CA VAL A 79 -0.75 -2.20 -16.94
C VAL A 79 -1.49 -3.20 -16.04
N ASP A 80 -0.92 -4.39 -15.78
CA ASP A 80 -1.55 -5.40 -14.91
C ASP A 80 -1.69 -4.91 -13.47
N ILE A 81 -0.75 -4.10 -12.98
CA ILE A 81 -0.83 -3.51 -11.63
C ILE A 81 -1.88 -2.40 -11.59
N MET A 82 -1.91 -1.56 -12.62
CA MET A 82 -2.78 -0.37 -12.69
C MET A 82 -4.25 -0.71 -12.92
N THR A 83 -4.56 -1.78 -13.66
CA THR A 83 -5.92 -2.03 -14.14
C THR A 83 -6.94 -2.24 -13.02
N PHE A 84 -6.58 -2.97 -11.96
CA PHE A 84 -7.49 -3.12 -10.81
C PHE A 84 -7.77 -1.79 -10.10
N PRO A 85 -6.77 -1.02 -9.65
CA PRO A 85 -7.00 0.32 -9.12
C PRO A 85 -7.83 1.21 -10.05
N SER A 86 -7.55 1.19 -11.34
CA SER A 86 -8.31 1.96 -12.34
C SER A 86 -9.80 1.62 -12.30
N ARG A 87 -10.16 0.33 -12.33
CA ARG A 87 -11.54 -0.14 -12.27
C ARG A 87 -12.22 0.16 -10.94
N ALA A 88 -11.54 -0.18 -9.84
CA ALA A 88 -12.14 -0.14 -8.50
C ALA A 88 -12.25 1.28 -7.91
N MET A 89 -11.31 2.18 -8.23
CA MET A 89 -11.17 3.47 -7.58
C MET A 89 -11.34 4.67 -8.52
N TYR A 90 -11.06 4.49 -9.83
CA TYR A 90 -11.03 5.61 -10.78
C TYR A 90 -12.02 5.44 -11.95
N GLY A 91 -13.00 4.57 -11.81
CA GLY A 91 -14.06 4.34 -12.82
C GLY A 91 -13.53 3.87 -14.17
N GLY A 92 -12.40 3.18 -14.21
CA GLY A 92 -11.74 2.70 -15.42
C GLY A 92 -11.04 3.77 -16.26
N ARG A 93 -10.93 5.00 -15.75
CA ARG A 93 -10.38 6.15 -16.49
C ARG A 93 -8.86 6.25 -16.45
N LEU A 94 -8.21 5.66 -15.44
CA LEU A 94 -6.75 5.68 -15.34
C LEU A 94 -6.14 4.75 -16.39
N VAL A 95 -5.18 5.24 -17.17
CA VAL A 95 -4.50 4.50 -18.24
C VAL A 95 -2.97 4.58 -18.05
N ALA A 96 -2.27 3.51 -18.40
CA ALA A 96 -0.81 3.48 -18.37
C ALA A 96 -0.22 4.16 -19.61
N ALA A 97 0.77 5.02 -19.41
CA ALA A 97 1.54 5.58 -20.52
C ALA A 97 2.30 4.45 -21.25
N PRO A 98 2.49 4.55 -22.57
CA PRO A 98 3.09 3.48 -23.38
C PRO A 98 4.46 2.99 -22.85
N GLU A 99 5.28 3.89 -22.33
CA GLU A 99 6.61 3.59 -21.83
C GLU A 99 6.63 2.75 -20.54
N VAL A 100 5.53 2.74 -19.76
CA VAL A 100 5.44 1.96 -18.52
C VAL A 100 4.46 0.80 -18.62
N ALA A 101 3.59 0.79 -19.64
CA ALA A 101 2.51 -0.17 -19.75
C ALA A 101 2.98 -1.64 -19.75
N ALA A 102 4.17 -1.91 -20.28
CA ALA A 102 4.73 -3.26 -20.42
C ALA A 102 6.12 -3.43 -19.77
N HIS A 103 6.58 -2.48 -18.96
CA HIS A 103 7.88 -2.56 -18.32
C HIS A 103 7.91 -3.65 -17.24
N VAL A 104 8.97 -4.41 -17.15
CA VAL A 104 9.11 -5.55 -16.23
C VAL A 104 10.46 -5.51 -15.49
N LEU A 105 10.61 -6.32 -14.44
CA LEU A 105 11.88 -6.40 -13.71
C LEU A 105 13.04 -6.88 -14.59
N ALA A 106 12.78 -7.66 -15.63
CA ALA A 106 13.79 -8.12 -16.57
C ALA A 106 14.49 -6.97 -17.30
N ASP A 107 13.83 -5.83 -17.52
CA ASP A 107 14.43 -4.63 -18.12
C ASP A 107 15.56 -4.03 -17.26
N LEU A 108 15.56 -4.36 -15.96
CA LEU A 108 16.58 -3.96 -14.99
C LEU A 108 17.67 -5.03 -14.80
N GLY A 109 17.66 -6.10 -15.61
CA GLY A 109 18.60 -7.20 -15.51
C GLY A 109 18.27 -8.23 -14.43
N VAL A 110 17.09 -8.16 -13.81
CA VAL A 110 16.59 -9.17 -12.86
C VAL A 110 16.24 -10.43 -13.63
N ARG A 111 16.74 -11.59 -13.20
CA ARG A 111 16.45 -12.87 -13.87
C ARG A 111 14.95 -13.19 -13.80
N PRO A 112 14.29 -13.49 -14.95
CA PRO A 112 12.87 -13.84 -14.97
C PRO A 112 12.54 -15.01 -14.05
N ASP A 113 11.38 -14.98 -13.42
CA ASP A 113 10.86 -16.08 -12.63
C ASP A 113 9.89 -16.92 -13.49
N PRO A 114 10.25 -18.18 -13.86
CA PRO A 114 9.35 -19.01 -14.66
C PRO A 114 8.01 -19.30 -14.02
N ALA A 115 7.95 -19.30 -12.68
CA ALA A 115 6.71 -19.54 -11.93
C ALA A 115 5.83 -18.29 -11.81
N ARG A 116 6.37 -17.11 -12.14
CA ARG A 116 5.69 -15.81 -11.95
C ARG A 116 6.02 -14.86 -13.10
N GLY A 117 5.51 -15.20 -14.26
CA GLY A 117 5.77 -14.42 -15.49
C GLY A 117 4.95 -13.13 -15.63
N LYS A 118 4.23 -12.70 -14.59
CA LYS A 118 3.33 -11.53 -14.59
C LYS A 118 3.89 -10.41 -13.71
N ALA A 119 3.52 -9.18 -14.02
CA ALA A 119 3.86 -8.01 -13.20
C ALA A 119 3.06 -7.92 -11.90
N LEU A 120 1.91 -8.58 -11.84
CA LEU A 120 1.09 -8.76 -10.64
C LEU A 120 1.07 -10.23 -10.26
N TRP A 121 1.13 -10.53 -8.95
CA TRP A 121 0.96 -11.88 -8.43
C TRP A 121 0.28 -11.87 -7.06
N LEU A 122 -0.72 -12.74 -6.87
CA LEU A 122 -1.34 -13.03 -5.58
C LEU A 122 -0.83 -14.38 -5.07
N ILE A 123 -0.46 -14.43 -3.79
CA ILE A 123 -0.30 -15.68 -3.04
C ILE A 123 -1.45 -15.78 -2.06
N ASP A 124 -2.38 -16.68 -2.34
CA ASP A 124 -3.51 -16.97 -1.45
C ASP A 124 -3.09 -17.93 -0.35
N THR A 125 -3.29 -17.53 0.90
CA THR A 125 -2.97 -18.32 2.10
C THR A 125 -4.19 -18.99 2.72
N ALA A 126 -5.34 -18.95 2.06
CA ALA A 126 -6.54 -19.61 2.54
C ALA A 126 -6.32 -21.11 2.83
N GLY A 127 -6.81 -21.58 3.95
CA GLY A 127 -6.69 -22.95 4.42
C GLY A 127 -5.32 -23.36 4.97
N LYS A 128 -4.34 -22.43 5.06
CA LYS A 128 -3.03 -22.71 5.68
C LYS A 128 -3.07 -22.73 7.20
N ASP A 129 -4.19 -22.34 7.81
CA ASP A 129 -4.34 -22.17 9.26
C ASP A 129 -3.29 -21.22 9.87
N TRP A 130 -2.80 -20.27 9.07
CA TRP A 130 -1.92 -19.22 9.52
C TRP A 130 -2.75 -18.09 10.13
N LEU A 131 -3.31 -18.36 11.32
CA LEU A 131 -4.17 -17.39 12.00
C LEU A 131 -3.37 -16.17 12.47
N GLU A 132 -4.00 -15.02 12.36
CA GLU A 132 -3.48 -13.78 12.87
C GLU A 132 -3.40 -13.78 14.41
N GLN A 133 -2.43 -13.08 14.95
CA GLN A 133 -2.23 -12.90 16.38
C GLN A 133 -2.27 -11.42 16.73
N ARG A 134 -2.85 -11.08 17.87
CA ARG A 134 -2.83 -9.71 18.40
C ARG A 134 -1.68 -9.58 19.40
N THR A 135 -0.91 -8.51 19.26
CA THR A 135 0.04 -8.13 20.30
C THR A 135 -0.75 -7.51 21.43
N ASP A 136 -0.76 -8.16 22.61
CA ASP A 136 -1.29 -7.54 23.80
C ASP A 136 -0.52 -6.24 24.09
N PHE A 137 -1.23 -5.21 24.49
CA PHE A 137 -0.62 -3.96 24.92
C PHE A 137 0.21 -4.26 26.18
N ASP A 138 1.55 -4.22 26.05
CA ASP A 138 2.44 -4.22 27.21
C ASP A 138 2.59 -2.76 27.70
N PRO A 139 1.94 -2.38 28.80
CA PRO A 139 2.02 -1.02 29.33
C PRO A 139 3.41 -0.67 29.88
N GLY A 140 4.35 -1.65 29.95
CA GLY A 140 5.73 -1.48 30.42
C GLY A 140 6.79 -1.43 29.31
N GLY A 141 6.42 -1.70 28.06
CA GLY A 141 7.35 -1.66 26.92
C GLY A 141 7.72 -0.23 26.55
N SER A 142 9.01 0.09 26.62
CA SER A 142 9.58 1.39 26.25
C SER A 142 9.14 1.83 24.87
N LEU A 143 8.16 2.71 24.80
CA LEU A 143 7.63 3.36 23.60
C LEU A 143 8.57 4.46 23.11
N ASN A 144 9.79 4.13 22.71
CA ASN A 144 10.58 5.06 21.94
C ASN A 144 10.06 5.09 20.50
N ASN A 145 9.24 6.10 20.19
CA ASN A 145 8.74 6.52 18.86
C ASN A 145 7.48 5.85 18.30
N ALA A 146 6.55 5.34 19.12
CA ALA A 146 5.18 5.16 18.65
C ALA A 146 4.32 6.35 19.08
N PRO A 147 3.49 6.96 18.22
CA PRO A 147 2.53 7.96 18.68
C PRO A 147 1.57 7.31 19.67
N ALA A 148 1.33 7.98 20.79
CA ALA A 148 0.63 7.48 21.97
C ALA A 148 -0.87 7.17 21.81
N PHE A 149 -1.39 7.00 20.57
CA PHE A 149 -2.83 6.94 20.28
C PHE A 149 -3.22 5.88 19.23
N SER A 150 -2.53 4.75 19.12
CA SER A 150 -3.14 3.63 18.41
C SER A 150 -3.86 2.72 19.42
N PHE A 151 -5.16 2.91 19.57
CA PHE A 151 -6.04 2.10 20.42
C PHE A 151 -6.35 0.71 19.84
N ASP A 152 -5.75 0.34 18.71
CA ASP A 152 -5.93 -0.99 18.14
C ASP A 152 -4.70 -1.85 18.45
N PRO A 153 -4.86 -2.96 19.21
CA PRO A 153 -3.76 -3.89 19.41
C PRO A 153 -3.29 -4.35 18.03
N SER A 154 -2.03 -4.08 17.74
CA SER A 154 -1.49 -4.31 16.40
C SER A 154 -1.45 -5.80 16.11
N THR A 155 -1.91 -6.18 14.93
CA THR A 155 -2.05 -7.56 14.47
C THR A 155 -0.81 -8.00 13.69
N PHE A 156 -0.41 -9.28 13.83
CA PHE A 156 0.62 -9.89 13.02
C PHE A 156 0.25 -11.35 12.68
N ASN A 157 0.89 -11.89 11.65
CA ASN A 157 0.70 -13.25 11.16
C ASN A 157 2.08 -13.83 10.81
N SER A 158 2.55 -14.77 11.63
CA SER A 158 3.89 -15.35 11.47
C SER A 158 4.02 -16.14 10.17
N GLY A 159 2.99 -16.90 9.77
CA GLY A 159 3.02 -17.67 8.53
C GLY A 159 3.13 -16.76 7.30
N ASN A 160 2.32 -15.69 7.27
CA ASN A 160 2.45 -14.67 6.22
C ASN A 160 3.83 -14.01 6.23
N ALA A 161 4.37 -13.68 7.41
CA ALA A 161 5.68 -13.03 7.52
C ALA A 161 6.81 -13.90 6.97
N GLU A 162 6.82 -15.20 7.28
CA GLU A 162 7.78 -16.17 6.76
C GLU A 162 7.66 -16.29 5.24
N ARG A 163 6.43 -16.36 4.72
CA ARG A 163 6.18 -16.38 3.29
C ARG A 163 6.66 -15.12 2.60
N VAL A 164 6.33 -13.95 3.11
CA VAL A 164 6.80 -12.65 2.59
C VAL A 164 8.32 -12.55 2.60
N ALA A 165 8.96 -13.03 3.68
CA ALA A 165 10.42 -13.04 3.77
C ALA A 165 11.07 -13.97 2.72
N ALA A 166 10.48 -15.15 2.49
CA ALA A 166 10.93 -16.06 1.45
C ALA A 166 10.82 -15.43 0.06
N GLU A 167 9.70 -14.76 -0.24
CA GLU A 167 9.49 -14.07 -1.51
C GLU A 167 10.45 -12.89 -1.72
N ALA A 168 10.70 -12.11 -0.67
CA ALA A 168 11.69 -11.05 -0.72
C ALA A 168 13.09 -11.60 -1.08
N ARG A 169 13.53 -12.65 -0.38
CA ARG A 169 14.81 -13.31 -0.67
C ARG A 169 14.85 -13.90 -2.07
N ARG A 170 13.73 -14.44 -2.57
CA ARG A 170 13.60 -14.94 -3.93
C ARG A 170 13.85 -13.84 -4.97
N LEU A 171 13.23 -12.68 -4.81
CA LEU A 171 13.48 -11.53 -5.71
C LEU A 171 14.93 -11.05 -5.66
N LEU A 172 15.49 -10.91 -4.45
CA LEU A 172 16.89 -10.50 -4.26
C LEU A 172 17.88 -11.49 -4.86
N SER A 173 17.65 -12.80 -4.68
CA SER A 173 18.52 -13.85 -5.27
C SER A 173 18.50 -13.85 -6.79
N ARG A 174 17.45 -13.28 -7.42
CA ARG A 174 17.35 -13.11 -8.87
C ARG A 174 18.04 -11.87 -9.39
N GLY A 175 18.60 -11.04 -8.51
CA GLY A 175 19.38 -9.86 -8.86
C GLY A 175 18.65 -8.54 -8.69
N LEU A 176 17.45 -8.52 -8.07
CA LEU A 176 16.82 -7.25 -7.72
C LEU A 176 17.62 -6.57 -6.59
N PRO A 177 18.06 -5.31 -6.75
CA PRO A 177 18.72 -4.58 -5.67
C PRO A 177 17.80 -4.43 -4.46
N PRO A 178 18.28 -4.59 -3.21
CA PRO A 178 17.48 -4.39 -2.02
C PRO A 178 16.82 -3.01 -1.93
N THR A 179 17.47 -1.98 -2.47
CA THR A 179 16.96 -0.60 -2.54
C THR A 179 15.74 -0.43 -3.43
N ASP A 180 15.53 -1.35 -4.37
CA ASP A 180 14.44 -1.33 -5.34
C ASP A 180 13.24 -2.17 -4.91
N LEU A 181 13.35 -2.86 -3.75
CA LEU A 181 12.29 -3.64 -3.13
C LEU A 181 11.72 -2.92 -1.91
N ALA A 182 10.39 -2.95 -1.76
CA ALA A 182 9.72 -2.60 -0.52
C ALA A 182 8.75 -3.69 -0.08
N ILE A 183 8.54 -3.79 1.23
CA ILE A 183 7.49 -4.59 1.83
C ILE A 183 6.55 -3.67 2.60
N ILE A 184 5.27 -3.72 2.26
CA ILE A 184 4.20 -2.94 2.87
C ILE A 184 3.29 -3.89 3.64
N ALA A 185 3.30 -3.78 4.96
CA ALA A 185 2.40 -4.53 5.82
C ALA A 185 1.19 -3.70 6.23
N ALA A 186 0.01 -4.31 6.31
CA ALA A 186 -1.21 -3.63 6.72
C ALA A 186 -1.14 -3.15 8.18
N TYR A 187 -0.34 -3.80 9.02
CA TYR A 187 -0.27 -3.56 10.46
C TYR A 187 1.16 -3.35 10.96
N SER A 188 1.32 -2.47 11.96
CA SER A 188 2.64 -2.09 12.48
C SER A 188 3.38 -3.25 13.17
N ALA A 189 2.67 -4.17 13.85
CA ALA A 189 3.28 -5.36 14.45
C ALA A 189 3.87 -6.27 13.37
N GLN A 190 3.17 -6.49 12.26
CA GLN A 190 3.68 -7.25 11.12
C GLN A 190 4.93 -6.61 10.53
N ALA A 191 4.91 -5.29 10.33
CA ALA A 191 6.08 -4.58 9.83
C ALA A 191 7.29 -4.72 10.77
N ARG A 192 7.08 -4.72 12.10
CA ARG A 192 8.16 -4.98 13.07
C ARG A 192 8.68 -6.40 12.96
N HIS A 193 7.79 -7.38 12.89
CA HIS A 193 8.16 -8.79 12.77
C HIS A 193 8.99 -9.03 11.49
N LEU A 194 8.54 -8.52 10.35
CA LEU A 194 9.28 -8.59 9.08
C LEU A 194 10.65 -7.89 9.15
N ARG A 195 10.77 -6.77 9.88
CA ARG A 195 12.06 -6.09 10.09
C ARG A 195 13.06 -6.93 10.86
N GLU A 196 12.61 -7.77 11.77
CA GLU A 196 13.49 -8.73 12.49
C GLU A 196 13.90 -9.89 11.59
N LEU A 197 12.95 -10.49 10.85
CA LEU A 197 13.22 -11.59 9.94
C LEU A 197 14.17 -11.23 8.80
N LEU A 198 14.09 -9.97 8.32
CA LEU A 198 14.84 -9.47 7.16
C LEU A 198 15.89 -8.42 7.56
N ARG A 199 16.53 -8.59 8.73
CA ARG A 199 17.48 -7.63 9.28
C ARG A 199 18.68 -7.41 8.35
N ALA A 200 19.21 -8.47 7.74
CA ALA A 200 20.35 -8.39 6.83
C ALA A 200 19.98 -7.67 5.52
N GLU A 201 18.84 -8.01 4.96
CA GLU A 201 18.31 -7.42 3.73
C GLU A 201 17.98 -5.93 3.91
N ARG A 202 17.49 -5.55 5.09
CA ARG A 202 17.28 -4.14 5.48
C ARG A 202 18.59 -3.37 5.59
N ALA A 203 19.61 -3.97 6.19
CA ALA A 203 20.94 -3.35 6.25
C ALA A 203 21.53 -3.11 4.84
N ALA A 204 21.11 -3.90 3.86
CA ALA A 204 21.46 -3.74 2.45
C ALA A 204 20.54 -2.76 1.69
N GLY A 205 19.50 -2.20 2.32
CA GLY A 205 18.65 -1.16 1.73
C GLY A 205 17.19 -1.54 1.49
N LEU A 206 16.76 -2.77 1.82
CA LEU A 206 15.34 -3.15 1.75
C LEU A 206 14.50 -2.27 2.70
N GLU A 207 13.40 -1.75 2.19
CA GLU A 207 12.47 -0.94 2.97
C GLU A 207 11.25 -1.73 3.42
N ILE A 208 10.93 -1.66 4.73
CA ILE A 208 9.77 -2.34 5.32
C ILE A 208 8.99 -1.35 6.17
N GLY A 209 7.70 -1.19 5.91
CA GLY A 209 6.85 -0.28 6.66
C GLY A 209 5.36 -0.57 6.53
N THR A 210 4.55 0.33 7.07
CA THR A 210 3.10 0.32 6.88
C THR A 210 2.71 1.18 5.69
N VAL A 211 1.46 1.05 5.25
CA VAL A 211 0.92 1.80 4.09
C VAL A 211 1.14 3.30 4.24
N ASP A 212 0.85 3.86 5.43
CA ASP A 212 0.99 5.30 5.69
C ASP A 212 2.45 5.78 5.52
N GLY A 213 3.42 4.93 5.84
CA GLY A 213 4.86 5.24 5.68
C GLY A 213 5.36 5.18 4.23
N PHE A 214 4.56 4.65 3.31
CA PHE A 214 4.89 4.55 1.89
C PHE A 214 4.12 5.52 1.00
N GLN A 215 3.26 6.35 1.55
CA GLN A 215 2.56 7.36 0.77
C GLN A 215 3.56 8.33 0.12
N GLY A 216 3.34 8.71 -1.14
CA GLY A 216 4.26 9.52 -1.94
C GLY A 216 5.53 8.81 -2.43
N ARG A 217 5.75 7.54 -2.06
CA ARG A 217 6.94 6.75 -2.44
C ARG A 217 6.59 5.69 -3.48
N GLU A 218 7.60 5.18 -4.18
CA GLU A 218 7.44 4.13 -5.19
C GLU A 218 8.69 3.25 -5.25
N LYS A 219 8.54 2.00 -5.70
CA LYS A 219 9.63 1.03 -5.85
C LYS A 219 9.44 0.20 -7.13
N GLU A 220 10.52 -0.35 -7.62
CA GLU A 220 10.46 -1.23 -8.79
C GLU A 220 9.65 -2.50 -8.49
N ALA A 221 9.84 -3.08 -7.29
CA ALA A 221 9.03 -4.18 -6.78
C ALA A 221 8.46 -3.87 -5.40
N VAL A 222 7.21 -4.30 -5.15
CA VAL A 222 6.56 -4.18 -3.85
C VAL A 222 5.90 -5.51 -3.48
N ILE A 223 6.09 -5.92 -2.22
CA ILE A 223 5.33 -7.01 -1.61
C ILE A 223 4.35 -6.39 -0.61
N VAL A 224 3.06 -6.68 -0.75
CA VAL A 224 2.01 -6.23 0.16
C VAL A 224 1.53 -7.42 0.98
N ASP A 225 1.58 -7.30 2.30
CA ASP A 225 1.09 -8.30 3.25
C ASP A 225 -0.18 -7.79 3.92
N LEU A 226 -1.31 -8.45 3.65
CA LEU A 226 -2.61 -8.07 4.19
C LEU A 226 -2.85 -8.59 5.61
N VAL A 227 -2.05 -9.54 6.07
CA VAL A 227 -1.97 -10.00 7.47
C VAL A 227 -3.21 -10.75 7.96
N ARG A 228 -4.42 -10.26 7.66
CA ARG A 228 -5.68 -10.77 8.21
C ARG A 228 -5.95 -12.20 7.75
N SER A 229 -6.16 -13.06 8.76
CA SER A 229 -6.59 -14.45 8.60
C SER A 229 -7.27 -14.88 9.90
N ASN A 230 -8.59 -15.06 9.85
CA ASN A 230 -9.42 -15.40 11.01
C ASN A 230 -10.75 -16.04 10.57
N ASP A 231 -11.36 -16.81 11.48
CA ASP A 231 -12.62 -17.53 11.22
C ASP A 231 -13.87 -16.62 11.23
N SER A 232 -13.73 -15.37 11.67
CA SER A 232 -14.86 -14.44 11.80
C SER A 232 -15.09 -13.56 10.57
N GLY A 233 -14.18 -13.60 9.57
CA GLY A 233 -14.22 -12.69 8.42
C GLY A 233 -13.98 -11.22 8.80
N GLU A 234 -13.37 -10.96 9.97
CA GLU A 234 -13.09 -9.60 10.41
C GLU A 234 -11.89 -9.05 9.67
N ILE A 235 -12.08 -7.96 8.91
CA ILE A 235 -11.04 -7.36 8.06
C ILE A 235 -10.35 -6.14 8.69
N GLY A 236 -10.93 -5.55 9.75
CA GLY A 236 -10.34 -4.44 10.50
C GLY A 236 -9.96 -3.23 9.61
N PHE A 237 -8.73 -2.75 9.72
CA PHE A 237 -8.23 -1.61 8.94
C PHE A 237 -8.30 -1.78 7.42
N LEU A 238 -8.37 -3.01 6.93
CA LEU A 238 -8.50 -3.30 5.52
C LEU A 238 -9.85 -2.87 4.94
N ALA A 239 -10.85 -2.55 5.79
CA ALA A 239 -12.11 -1.93 5.37
C ALA A 239 -11.88 -0.53 4.73
N ASN A 240 -10.77 0.14 5.05
CA ASN A 240 -10.39 1.37 4.37
C ASN A 240 -9.67 1.04 3.04
N THR A 241 -10.45 0.93 1.97
CA THR A 241 -9.97 0.58 0.63
C THR A 241 -9.01 1.61 0.03
N ARG A 242 -9.02 2.87 0.49
CA ARG A 242 -8.03 3.89 0.11
C ARG A 242 -6.62 3.48 0.54
N ARG A 243 -6.46 2.84 1.72
CA ARG A 243 -5.17 2.27 2.14
C ARG A 243 -4.69 1.19 1.19
N MET A 244 -5.60 0.29 0.80
CA MET A 244 -5.24 -0.75 -0.16
C MET A 244 -4.87 -0.15 -1.51
N ASN A 245 -5.61 0.85 -2.00
CA ASN A 245 -5.27 1.57 -3.22
C ASN A 245 -3.85 2.17 -3.16
N VAL A 246 -3.49 2.80 -2.04
CA VAL A 246 -2.12 3.31 -1.85
C VAL A 246 -1.11 2.16 -1.90
N ALA A 247 -1.32 1.06 -1.18
CA ALA A 247 -0.38 -0.06 -1.15
C ALA A 247 -0.14 -0.66 -2.54
N LEU A 248 -1.21 -0.93 -3.29
CA LEU A 248 -1.15 -1.52 -4.63
C LEU A 248 -0.45 -0.60 -5.64
N THR A 249 -0.61 0.72 -5.51
CA THR A 249 -0.08 1.70 -6.46
C THR A 249 1.36 2.15 -6.17
N ARG A 250 2.06 1.50 -5.23
CA ARG A 250 3.48 1.82 -4.94
C ARG A 250 4.46 1.09 -5.86
N ALA A 251 4.05 -0.02 -6.48
CA ALA A 251 4.88 -0.82 -7.37
C ALA A 251 4.92 -0.22 -8.78
N LYS A 252 6.11 -0.25 -9.40
CA LYS A 252 6.28 0.08 -10.80
C LYS A 252 6.13 -1.15 -11.69
N ARG A 253 7.02 -2.14 -11.51
CA ARG A 253 7.24 -3.28 -12.41
C ARG A 253 6.75 -4.61 -11.87
N PHE A 254 6.67 -4.75 -10.55
CA PHE A 254 6.22 -6.00 -9.94
C PHE A 254 5.51 -5.76 -8.62
N LEU A 255 4.32 -6.32 -8.48
CA LEU A 255 3.52 -6.31 -7.28
C LEU A 255 3.19 -7.74 -6.87
N LEU A 256 3.59 -8.13 -5.65
CA LEU A 256 3.17 -9.37 -5.01
C LEU A 256 2.23 -9.02 -3.85
N VAL A 257 1.09 -9.68 -3.76
CA VAL A 257 0.16 -9.56 -2.63
C VAL A 257 0.07 -10.91 -1.93
N VAL A 258 0.19 -10.92 -0.60
CA VAL A 258 -0.05 -12.10 0.25
C VAL A 258 -1.33 -11.84 1.03
N ALA A 259 -2.31 -12.71 0.87
CA ALA A 259 -3.65 -12.52 1.42
C ALA A 259 -4.35 -13.85 1.69
N ASP A 260 -5.25 -13.88 2.66
CA ASP A 260 -6.18 -14.97 2.91
C ASP A 260 -7.54 -14.65 2.28
N SER A 261 -7.85 -15.31 1.17
CA SER A 261 -9.11 -15.09 0.45
C SER A 261 -10.33 -15.56 1.23
N ALA A 262 -10.19 -16.52 2.14
CA ALA A 262 -11.29 -16.99 2.99
C ALA A 262 -11.73 -15.92 4.00
N THR A 263 -10.78 -15.12 4.51
CA THR A 263 -11.08 -14.02 5.43
C THR A 263 -11.56 -12.75 4.70
N LEU A 264 -10.97 -12.45 3.54
CA LEU A 264 -11.19 -11.16 2.86
C LEU A 264 -12.25 -11.21 1.76
N GLY A 265 -12.60 -12.39 1.27
CA GLY A 265 -13.42 -12.57 0.06
C GLY A 265 -14.85 -12.06 0.15
N ASP A 266 -15.42 -11.94 1.34
CA ASP A 266 -16.78 -11.40 1.53
C ASP A 266 -16.83 -9.86 1.36
N HIS A 267 -15.71 -9.18 1.42
CA HIS A 267 -15.69 -7.74 1.22
C HIS A 267 -15.62 -7.40 -0.28
N PRO A 268 -16.55 -6.58 -0.82
CA PRO A 268 -16.69 -6.35 -2.27
C PRO A 268 -15.41 -5.91 -3.00
N PHE A 269 -14.57 -5.10 -2.37
CA PHE A 269 -13.32 -4.64 -2.95
C PHE A 269 -12.32 -5.80 -3.11
N TYR A 270 -12.19 -6.67 -2.10
CA TYR A 270 -11.26 -7.79 -2.15
C TYR A 270 -11.78 -8.91 -3.05
N ALA A 271 -13.10 -9.16 -3.07
CA ALA A 271 -13.72 -10.07 -4.01
C ALA A 271 -13.40 -9.67 -5.46
N GLN A 272 -13.53 -8.38 -5.80
CA GLN A 272 -13.17 -7.86 -7.12
C GLN A 272 -11.67 -7.96 -7.40
N PHE A 273 -10.81 -7.80 -6.38
CA PHE A 273 -9.37 -7.98 -6.54
C PHE A 273 -9.01 -9.44 -6.83
N PHE A 274 -9.57 -10.38 -6.09
CA PHE A 274 -9.36 -11.81 -6.31
C PHE A 274 -9.86 -12.25 -7.69
N GLN A 275 -11.06 -11.80 -8.09
CA GLN A 275 -11.55 -12.04 -9.44
C GLN A 275 -10.61 -11.47 -10.50
N TYR A 276 -10.09 -10.26 -10.30
CA TYR A 276 -9.17 -9.64 -11.25
C TYR A 276 -7.85 -10.42 -11.41
N VAL A 277 -7.27 -10.89 -10.32
CA VAL A 277 -6.01 -11.68 -10.40
C VAL A 277 -6.25 -13.03 -11.09
N ASP A 278 -7.44 -13.62 -10.96
CA ASP A 278 -7.85 -14.81 -11.72
C ASP A 278 -8.01 -14.48 -13.22
N GLU A 279 -8.65 -13.34 -13.56
CA GLU A 279 -8.82 -12.89 -14.95
C GLU A 279 -7.48 -12.74 -15.69
N VAL A 280 -6.42 -12.31 -14.99
CA VAL A 280 -5.08 -12.09 -15.59
C VAL A 280 -4.12 -13.25 -15.38
N ASP A 281 -4.59 -14.38 -14.85
CA ASP A 281 -3.77 -15.56 -14.54
C ASP A 281 -2.56 -15.23 -13.66
N ALA A 282 -2.82 -14.50 -12.57
CA ALA A 282 -1.83 -13.99 -11.62
C ALA A 282 -2.06 -14.50 -10.18
N HIS A 283 -2.72 -15.65 -10.04
CA HIS A 283 -3.09 -16.26 -8.77
C HIS A 283 -2.28 -17.54 -8.51
N GLY A 284 -1.66 -17.62 -7.35
CA GLY A 284 -0.99 -18.80 -6.82
C GLY A 284 -1.46 -19.10 -5.40
N SER A 285 -1.48 -20.39 -5.05
CA SER A 285 -1.78 -20.83 -3.68
C SER A 285 -0.49 -21.01 -2.89
N ALA A 286 -0.50 -20.65 -1.61
CA ALA A 286 0.60 -20.94 -0.70
C ALA A 286 0.88 -22.44 -0.55
N TRP A 287 -0.10 -23.31 -0.87
CA TRP A 287 0.06 -24.77 -0.86
C TRP A 287 0.92 -25.31 -2.00
N SER A 288 0.84 -24.71 -3.18
CA SER A 288 1.54 -25.20 -4.37
C SER A 288 3.03 -24.86 -4.39
N ASP A 289 3.43 -23.81 -3.68
CA ASP A 289 4.80 -23.28 -3.68
C ASP A 289 5.70 -23.92 -2.59
N ASP A 290 5.12 -24.66 -1.63
CA ASP A 290 5.89 -25.40 -0.61
C ASP A 290 6.73 -26.56 -1.22
N ALA A 291 6.49 -26.88 -2.49
CA ALA A 291 7.15 -27.99 -3.19
C ALA A 291 8.39 -27.57 -4.01
N ALA A 292 8.69 -26.29 -4.15
CA ALA A 292 9.84 -25.83 -4.92
C ALA A 292 11.01 -25.46 -3.99
N PRO A 293 12.12 -26.23 -3.96
CA PRO A 293 13.31 -25.84 -3.22
C PRO A 293 13.86 -24.52 -3.79
N LEU A 294 14.38 -23.70 -2.91
CA LEU A 294 15.19 -22.53 -3.27
C LEU A 294 16.49 -23.03 -3.91
N GLU A 295 16.53 -23.20 -5.24
CA GLU A 295 17.75 -23.38 -6.00
C GLU A 295 18.49 -22.06 -6.26
#